data_09d60f80323341b2efc1f8bffff979b7
#
_entry.id   09d60f80323341b2efc1f8bffff979b7
#
_cell.length_a   1.000
_cell.length_b   1.000
_cell.length_c   1.000
_cell.angle_alpha   90.00
_cell.angle_beta   90.00
_cell.angle_gamma   90.00
#
_symmetry.space_group_name_H-M   'P 1'
#
loop_
_entity.id
_entity.type
_entity.pdbx_description
1 polymer ?
#
loop_
_entity_poly.entity_id
_entity_poly.type
_entity_poly.pdbx_seq_one_letter_code
_entity_poly.pdbx_strand_id
1 'polypeptide(L)'
;MSLKHEEVKDYYGKALKSSDDLKTNACCTLEAPPIYIQEALKRVHDEVQMKYYGCGLCIPSQLEGLRVLDLGSGSGRDCYIAAQLVGQEGEVVGVDMTDEQLAVANQYIDHHAEVFGYKYANTKFVKGNIEKLDELDLEPESFD
;
A
#
# COMPACT_ATOMS: atom_id res chain seq x y z
N MET A 1 -6.70 -4.76 -21.57
CA MET A 1 -5.43 -4.94 -20.86
C MET A 1 -4.52 -5.84 -21.70
N SER A 2 -3.21 -5.60 -21.72
CA SER A 2 -2.29 -6.46 -22.47
C SER A 2 -2.10 -7.81 -21.79
N LEU A 3 -1.68 -8.84 -22.54
CA LEU A 3 -1.35 -10.16 -22.00
C LEU A 3 -0.36 -10.06 -20.82
N LYS A 4 0.64 -9.19 -20.95
CA LYS A 4 1.63 -8.94 -19.90
C LYS A 4 0.99 -8.43 -18.60
N HIS A 5 0.00 -7.55 -18.69
CA HIS A 5 -0.73 -7.06 -17.53
C HIS A 5 -1.55 -8.18 -16.85
N GLU A 6 -2.17 -9.05 -17.64
CA GLU A 6 -2.93 -10.18 -17.11
C GLU A 6 -2.01 -11.18 -16.40
N GLU A 7 -0.85 -11.48 -16.95
CA GLU A 7 0.14 -12.37 -16.34
C GLU A 7 0.65 -11.82 -15.00
N VAL A 8 0.96 -10.52 -14.94
CA VAL A 8 1.39 -9.84 -13.70
C VAL A 8 0.28 -9.87 -12.66
N LYS A 9 -0.95 -9.55 -13.07
CA LYS A 9 -2.12 -9.57 -12.20
C LYS A 9 -2.36 -10.97 -11.63
N ASP A 10 -2.29 -12.00 -12.46
CA ASP A 10 -2.47 -13.39 -12.03
C ASP A 10 -1.35 -13.84 -11.09
N TYR A 11 -0.10 -13.43 -11.36
CA TYR A 11 1.02 -13.75 -10.49
C TYR A 11 0.81 -13.20 -9.08
N TYR A 12 0.50 -11.91 -8.94
CA TYR A 12 0.30 -11.29 -7.63
C TYR A 12 -1.03 -11.63 -6.98
N GLY A 13 -2.07 -11.90 -7.75
CA GLY A 13 -3.40 -12.15 -7.21
C GLY A 13 -3.69 -13.62 -6.89
N LYS A 14 -3.17 -14.54 -7.70
CA LYS A 14 -3.52 -15.96 -7.64
C LYS A 14 -2.35 -16.88 -7.31
N ALA A 15 -1.18 -16.62 -7.87
CA ALA A 15 0.00 -17.47 -7.71
C ALA A 15 0.71 -17.24 -6.37
N LEU A 16 0.74 -16.00 -5.87
CA LEU A 16 1.36 -15.66 -4.59
C LEU A 16 0.35 -15.69 -3.46
N LYS A 17 0.68 -16.37 -2.37
CA LYS A 17 -0.13 -16.45 -1.15
C LYS A 17 0.52 -15.73 0.02
N SER A 18 1.84 -15.61 0.01
CA SER A 18 2.62 -14.87 1.00
C SER A 18 3.89 -14.33 0.37
N SER A 19 4.60 -13.45 1.08
CA SER A 19 5.89 -12.91 0.63
C SER A 19 6.95 -13.98 0.41
N ASP A 20 6.82 -15.15 1.06
CA ASP A 20 7.74 -16.27 0.90
C ASP A 20 7.62 -16.94 -0.48
N ASP A 21 6.50 -16.73 -1.17
CA ASP A 21 6.25 -17.29 -2.51
C ASP A 21 6.91 -16.49 -3.64
N LEU A 22 7.55 -15.36 -3.33
CA LEU A 22 8.24 -14.54 -4.32
C LEU A 22 9.38 -15.30 -4.99
N LYS A 23 9.37 -15.32 -6.33
CA LYS A 23 10.36 -16.03 -7.16
C LYS A 23 11.59 -15.21 -7.52
N THR A 24 11.70 -14.00 -7.00
CA THR A 24 12.79 -13.07 -7.28
C THR A 24 13.35 -12.49 -6.00
N ASN A 25 14.67 -12.27 -5.98
CA ASN A 25 15.37 -11.62 -4.89
C ASN A 25 15.55 -10.11 -5.09
N ALA A 26 14.91 -9.54 -6.13
CA ALA A 26 15.08 -8.13 -6.49
C ALA A 26 14.61 -7.17 -5.38
N CYS A 27 13.74 -7.63 -4.48
CA CYS A 27 13.15 -6.82 -3.42
C CYS A 27 13.77 -7.05 -2.03
N CYS A 28 14.81 -7.86 -1.96
CA CYS A 28 15.48 -8.16 -0.68
C CYS A 28 16.52 -7.07 -0.39
N THR A 29 16.25 -6.21 0.58
CA THR A 29 17.25 -5.29 1.13
C THR A 29 17.83 -5.88 2.40
N LEU A 30 19.16 -5.87 2.51
CA LEU A 30 19.87 -6.38 3.69
C LEU A 30 19.93 -5.36 4.82
N GLU A 31 19.61 -4.12 4.54
CA GLU A 31 19.63 -3.04 5.52
C GLU A 31 18.31 -2.95 6.27
N ALA A 32 18.38 -2.78 7.58
CA ALA A 32 17.19 -2.51 8.39
C ALA A 32 16.60 -1.14 8.04
N PRO A 33 15.27 -1.02 7.97
CA PRO A 33 14.64 0.28 7.71
C PRO A 33 14.89 1.25 8.86
N PRO A 34 14.72 2.58 8.64
CA PRO A 34 14.82 3.57 9.72
C PRO A 34 13.88 3.25 10.89
N ILE A 35 14.23 3.73 12.08
CA ILE A 35 13.48 3.43 13.31
C ILE A 35 12.01 3.86 13.21
N TYR A 36 11.73 5.02 12.61
CA TYR A 36 10.33 5.47 12.46
C TYR A 36 9.49 4.54 11.58
N ILE A 37 10.11 3.89 10.60
CA ILE A 37 9.46 2.86 9.77
C ILE A 37 9.26 1.57 10.58
N GLN A 38 10.26 1.17 11.35
CA GLN A 38 10.16 -0.03 12.22
C GLN A 38 9.01 0.11 13.22
N GLU A 39 8.89 1.28 13.85
CA GLU A 39 7.80 1.56 14.79
C GLU A 39 6.43 1.57 14.09
N ALA A 40 6.34 2.17 12.90
CA ALA A 40 5.11 2.15 12.11
C ALA A 40 4.71 0.73 11.70
N LEU A 41 5.67 -0.11 11.30
CA LEU A 41 5.41 -1.51 10.93
C LEU A 41 4.80 -2.32 12.06
N LYS A 42 5.16 -2.06 13.31
CA LYS A 42 4.60 -2.77 14.47
C LYS A 42 3.09 -2.59 14.60
N ARG A 43 2.53 -1.54 14.03
CA ARG A 43 1.11 -1.22 14.08
C ARG A 43 0.33 -1.70 12.85
N VAL A 44 1.02 -2.24 11.85
CA VAL A 44 0.39 -2.79 10.65
C VAL A 44 -0.01 -4.24 10.90
N HIS A 45 -1.25 -4.60 10.55
CA HIS A 45 -1.79 -5.94 10.74
C HIS A 45 -0.93 -7.00 10.05
N ASP A 46 -0.74 -8.13 10.71
CA ASP A 46 0.13 -9.22 10.24
C ASP A 46 -0.25 -9.73 8.84
N GLU A 47 -1.54 -9.88 8.56
CA GLU A 47 -2.00 -10.34 7.24
C GLU A 47 -1.61 -9.37 6.13
N VAL A 48 -1.70 -8.06 6.39
CA VAL A 48 -1.24 -7.03 5.44
C VAL A 48 0.25 -7.18 5.17
N GLN A 49 1.06 -7.41 6.20
CA GLN A 49 2.51 -7.61 6.04
C GLN A 49 2.84 -8.92 5.31
N MET A 50 2.14 -10.01 5.62
CA MET A 50 2.32 -11.31 4.98
C MET A 50 2.01 -11.30 3.48
N LYS A 51 1.06 -10.48 3.06
CA LYS A 51 0.64 -10.33 1.66
C LYS A 51 1.41 -9.24 0.92
N TYR A 52 2.42 -8.66 1.54
CA TYR A 52 3.27 -7.64 0.91
C TYR A 52 4.29 -8.27 -0.04
N TYR A 53 4.25 -7.86 -1.30
CA TYR A 53 5.13 -8.34 -2.37
C TYR A 53 5.94 -7.21 -3.04
N GLY A 54 6.05 -6.06 -2.37
CA GLY A 54 6.71 -4.89 -2.90
C GLY A 54 8.24 -4.92 -2.78
N CYS A 55 8.87 -3.97 -3.45
CA CYS A 55 10.32 -3.87 -3.59
C CYS A 55 10.92 -2.77 -2.70
N GLY A 56 10.98 -3.01 -1.40
CA GLY A 56 11.61 -2.10 -0.46
C GLY A 56 10.71 -0.96 -0.02
N LEU A 57 11.30 0.02 0.65
CA LEU A 57 10.61 1.16 1.26
C LEU A 57 11.05 2.45 0.59
N CYS A 58 10.11 3.15 -0.03
CA CYS A 58 10.32 4.46 -0.64
C CYS A 58 9.47 5.53 0.06
N ILE A 59 9.46 5.51 1.40
CA ILE A 59 8.61 6.40 2.19
C ILE A 59 9.47 7.47 2.84
N PRO A 60 9.32 8.75 2.44
CA PRO A 60 10.03 9.84 3.09
C PRO A 60 9.50 10.11 4.50
N SER A 61 10.30 10.78 5.33
CA SER A 61 9.96 11.00 6.73
C SER A 61 9.03 12.19 6.97
N GLN A 62 8.99 13.15 6.06
CA GLN A 62 8.27 14.42 6.24
C GLN A 62 6.97 14.42 5.44
N LEU A 63 5.97 13.70 5.94
CA LEU A 63 4.67 13.55 5.26
C LEU A 63 3.51 14.20 6.03
N GLU A 64 3.74 14.80 7.20
CA GLU A 64 2.68 15.32 8.05
C GLU A 64 1.75 16.28 7.29
N GLY A 65 0.44 15.95 7.31
CA GLY A 65 -0.59 16.76 6.67
C GLY A 65 -0.73 16.60 5.16
N LEU A 66 0.13 15.78 4.52
CA LEU A 66 0.13 15.62 3.06
C LEU A 66 -0.92 14.63 2.58
N ARG A 67 -1.25 14.73 1.28
CA ARG A 67 -2.03 13.73 0.54
C ARG A 67 -1.08 12.91 -0.31
N VAL A 68 -1.01 11.61 -0.05
CA VAL A 68 -0.08 10.68 -0.69
C VAL A 68 -0.83 9.72 -1.59
N LEU A 69 -0.29 9.52 -2.79
CA LEU A 69 -0.79 8.52 -3.74
C LEU A 69 0.25 7.40 -3.86
N ASP A 70 -0.16 6.18 -3.58
CA ASP A 70 0.69 4.99 -3.72
C ASP A 70 0.22 4.17 -4.93
N LEU A 71 1.06 4.11 -5.96
CA LEU A 71 0.80 3.38 -7.19
C LEU A 71 1.33 1.95 -7.07
N GLY A 72 0.43 0.97 -7.20
CA GLY A 72 0.77 -0.43 -6.95
C GLY A 72 0.76 -0.75 -5.45
N SER A 73 -0.28 -0.33 -4.75
CA SER A 73 -0.36 -0.40 -3.28
C SER A 73 -0.41 -1.83 -2.70
N GLY A 74 -0.79 -2.81 -3.50
CA GLY A 74 -0.90 -4.21 -3.06
C GLY A 74 -1.81 -4.38 -1.85
N SER A 75 -1.34 -5.09 -0.83
CA SER A 75 -2.07 -5.33 0.42
C SER A 75 -2.19 -4.10 1.33
N GLY A 76 -1.51 -3.00 0.98
CA GLY A 76 -1.62 -1.74 1.70
C GLY A 76 -0.57 -1.51 2.78
N ARG A 77 0.45 -2.35 2.92
CA ARG A 77 1.48 -2.20 3.96
C ARG A 77 2.08 -0.79 3.97
N ASP A 78 2.56 -0.32 2.82
CA ASP A 78 3.19 0.99 2.71
C ASP A 78 2.20 2.13 2.88
N CYS A 79 0.94 1.94 2.42
CA CYS A 79 -0.13 2.89 2.66
C CYS A 79 -0.42 3.05 4.16
N TYR A 80 -0.44 1.96 4.92
CA TYR A 80 -0.68 2.02 6.36
C TYR A 80 0.52 2.59 7.13
N ILE A 81 1.74 2.40 6.64
CA ILE A 81 2.90 3.11 7.18
C ILE A 81 2.77 4.61 6.91
N ALA A 82 2.52 4.99 5.66
CA ALA A 82 2.35 6.40 5.28
C ALA A 82 1.19 7.05 6.02
N ALA A 83 0.09 6.34 6.26
CA ALA A 83 -1.06 6.84 7.03
C ALA A 83 -0.69 7.31 8.43
N GLN A 84 0.26 6.63 9.07
CA GLN A 84 0.77 7.04 10.39
C GLN A 84 1.64 8.28 10.30
N LEU A 85 2.38 8.45 9.20
CA LEU A 85 3.29 9.59 9.00
C LEU A 85 2.57 10.86 8.57
N VAL A 86 1.50 10.74 7.75
CA VAL A 86 0.71 11.91 7.34
C VAL A 86 -0.19 12.42 8.49
N GLY A 87 -0.52 11.57 9.43
CA GLY A 87 -1.38 11.92 10.56
C GLY A 87 -2.86 11.99 10.21
N GLN A 88 -3.69 12.32 11.20
CA GLN A 88 -5.16 12.38 11.05
C GLN A 88 -5.61 13.38 9.99
N GLU A 89 -4.87 14.46 9.79
CA GLU A 89 -5.21 15.53 8.85
C GLU A 89 -4.71 15.26 7.42
N GLY A 90 -3.84 14.26 7.24
CA GLY A 90 -3.38 13.80 5.93
C GLY A 90 -4.27 12.72 5.36
N GLU A 91 -3.95 12.29 4.14
CA GLU A 91 -4.68 11.22 3.45
C GLU A 91 -3.72 10.37 2.64
N VAL A 92 -4.00 9.06 2.57
CA VAL A 92 -3.26 8.15 1.69
C VAL A 92 -4.26 7.41 0.80
N VAL A 93 -4.01 7.47 -0.51
CA VAL A 93 -4.79 6.72 -1.51
C VAL A 93 -3.87 5.69 -2.16
N GLY A 94 -4.23 4.43 -2.07
CA GLY A 94 -3.55 3.34 -2.75
C GLY A 94 -4.29 2.91 -4.01
N VAL A 95 -3.57 2.69 -5.10
CA VAL A 95 -4.11 2.18 -6.36
C VAL A 95 -3.46 0.86 -6.68
N ASP A 96 -4.27 -0.17 -6.95
CA ASP A 96 -3.80 -1.47 -7.38
C ASP A 96 -4.79 -2.10 -8.37
N MET A 97 -4.31 -2.98 -9.23
CA MET A 97 -5.16 -3.66 -10.22
C MET A 97 -5.62 -5.04 -9.77
N THR A 98 -5.12 -5.55 -8.66
CA THR A 98 -5.32 -6.91 -8.18
C THR A 98 -6.42 -6.96 -7.12
N ASP A 99 -7.55 -7.60 -7.43
CA ASP A 99 -8.70 -7.67 -6.52
C ASP A 99 -8.37 -8.34 -5.18
N GLU A 100 -7.57 -9.40 -5.20
CA GLU A 100 -7.18 -10.18 -4.03
C GLU A 100 -6.33 -9.34 -3.06
N GLN A 101 -5.44 -8.52 -3.59
CA GLN A 101 -4.61 -7.59 -2.80
C GLN A 101 -5.45 -6.46 -2.20
N LEU A 102 -6.34 -5.87 -3.02
CA LEU A 102 -7.25 -4.82 -2.57
C LEU A 102 -8.22 -5.31 -1.50
N ALA A 103 -8.67 -6.57 -1.59
CA ALA A 103 -9.53 -7.17 -0.58
C ALA A 103 -8.86 -7.20 0.79
N VAL A 104 -7.57 -7.57 0.85
CA VAL A 104 -6.79 -7.54 2.09
C VAL A 104 -6.64 -6.12 2.59
N ALA A 105 -6.24 -5.18 1.71
CA ALA A 105 -6.07 -3.78 2.08
C ALA A 105 -7.36 -3.17 2.67
N ASN A 106 -8.48 -3.38 1.99
CA ASN A 106 -9.79 -2.84 2.41
C ASN A 106 -10.32 -3.46 3.71
N GLN A 107 -9.99 -4.72 3.97
CA GLN A 107 -10.46 -5.44 5.15
C GLN A 107 -10.02 -4.78 6.46
N TYR A 108 -8.88 -4.11 6.46
CA TYR A 108 -8.24 -3.59 7.68
C TYR A 108 -8.25 -2.06 7.80
N ILE A 109 -9.03 -1.35 6.98
CA ILE A 109 -9.10 0.12 7.02
C ILE A 109 -9.55 0.60 8.42
N ASP A 110 -10.65 0.08 8.93
CA ASP A 110 -11.20 0.49 10.22
C ASP A 110 -10.32 0.01 11.39
N HIS A 111 -9.77 -1.20 11.27
CA HIS A 111 -8.82 -1.73 12.24
C HIS A 111 -7.62 -0.79 12.43
N HIS A 112 -7.03 -0.33 11.33
CA HIS A 112 -5.87 0.55 11.40
C HIS A 112 -6.22 1.94 11.93
N ALA A 113 -7.37 2.49 11.54
CA ALA A 113 -7.83 3.77 12.11
C ALA A 113 -7.92 3.69 13.64
N GLU A 114 -8.46 2.59 14.17
CA GLU A 114 -8.56 2.36 15.60
C GLU A 114 -7.18 2.21 16.26
N VAL A 115 -6.31 1.38 15.67
CA VAL A 115 -4.95 1.14 16.19
C VAL A 115 -4.13 2.42 16.22
N PHE A 116 -4.29 3.28 15.20
CA PHE A 116 -3.56 4.55 15.11
C PHE A 116 -4.16 5.64 16.01
N GLY A 117 -5.32 5.40 16.62
CA GLY A 117 -6.00 6.38 17.42
C GLY A 117 -6.67 7.48 16.61
N TYR A 118 -7.01 7.22 15.36
CA TYR A 118 -7.65 8.19 14.47
C TYR A 118 -9.16 8.16 14.63
N LYS A 119 -9.76 9.33 14.58
CA LYS A 119 -11.21 9.49 14.63
C LYS A 119 -11.90 8.95 13.36
N TYR A 120 -11.20 9.10 12.21
CA TYR A 120 -11.63 8.61 10.91
C TYR A 120 -10.46 7.91 10.22
N ALA A 121 -10.77 6.93 9.38
CA ALA A 121 -9.77 6.34 8.51
C ALA A 121 -9.24 7.40 7.52
N ASN A 122 -7.92 7.46 7.39
CA ASN A 122 -7.25 8.36 6.43
C ASN A 122 -6.66 7.61 5.25
N THR A 123 -7.04 6.35 5.06
CA THR A 123 -6.62 5.51 3.94
C THR A 123 -7.82 5.16 3.05
N LYS A 124 -7.57 5.13 1.74
CA LYS A 124 -8.54 4.72 0.73
C LYS A 124 -7.83 3.89 -0.32
N PHE A 125 -8.46 2.83 -0.79
CA PHE A 125 -7.91 1.97 -1.84
C PHE A 125 -8.83 1.98 -3.05
N VAL A 126 -8.25 2.12 -4.24
CA VAL A 126 -8.95 2.23 -5.52
C VAL A 126 -8.40 1.19 -6.47
N LYS A 127 -9.30 0.45 -7.13
CA LYS A 127 -8.91 -0.45 -8.21
C LYS A 127 -8.64 0.35 -9.47
N GLY A 128 -7.47 0.16 -10.06
CA GLY A 128 -7.12 0.83 -11.31
C GLY A 128 -5.79 0.38 -11.87
N ASN A 129 -5.56 0.78 -13.12
CA ASN A 129 -4.29 0.55 -13.81
C ASN A 129 -3.43 1.82 -13.69
N ILE A 130 -2.22 1.69 -13.16
CA ILE A 130 -1.29 2.81 -12.97
C ILE A 130 -0.88 3.48 -14.30
N GLU A 131 -1.05 2.80 -15.43
CA GLU A 131 -0.80 3.37 -16.76
C GLU A 131 -1.99 4.17 -17.28
N LYS A 132 -3.12 4.15 -16.59
CA LYS A 132 -4.39 4.76 -17.00
C LYS A 132 -5.07 5.49 -15.83
N LEU A 133 -4.34 6.36 -15.18
CA LEU A 133 -4.84 7.09 -14.00
C LEU A 133 -5.99 8.05 -14.34
N ASP A 134 -6.06 8.49 -15.60
CA ASP A 134 -7.14 9.33 -16.11
C ASP A 134 -8.51 8.62 -16.12
N GLU A 135 -8.52 7.30 -16.10
CA GLU A 135 -9.75 6.50 -15.99
C GLU A 135 -10.26 6.40 -14.54
N LEU A 136 -9.48 6.86 -13.55
CA LEU A 136 -9.83 6.84 -12.15
C LEU A 136 -10.49 8.16 -11.74
N ASP A 137 -11.41 8.08 -10.80
CA ASP A 137 -12.06 9.27 -10.22
C ASP A 137 -11.14 9.95 -9.20
N LEU A 138 -9.98 10.40 -9.67
CA LEU A 138 -8.99 11.13 -8.90
C LEU A 138 -8.86 12.53 -9.50
N GLU A 139 -8.94 13.55 -8.65
CA GLU A 139 -8.75 14.92 -9.10
C GLU A 139 -7.29 15.16 -9.53
N PRO A 140 -7.06 15.74 -10.72
CA PRO A 140 -5.70 16.09 -11.16
C PRO A 140 -5.03 17.01 -10.14
N GLU A 141 -3.70 16.82 -9.95
CA GLU A 141 -2.86 17.65 -9.09
C GLU A 141 -3.36 17.76 -7.62
N SER A 142 -4.11 16.74 -7.14
CA SER A 142 -4.66 16.73 -5.77
C SER A 142 -3.76 16.06 -4.73
N PHE A 143 -2.61 15.51 -5.15
CA PHE A 143 -1.65 14.84 -4.27
C PHE A 143 -0.32 15.59 -4.17
N ASP A 144 0.33 15.46 -3.05
CA ASP A 144 1.64 16.02 -2.75
C ASP A 144 2.76 15.02 -3.05
#